data_d2ae6a814ea96509f4eafcdd31da8096
#
_entry.id   d2ae6a814ea96509f4eafcdd31da8096
#
_cell.length_a   1.000
_cell.length_b   1.000
_cell.length_c   1.000
_cell.angle_alpha   90.00
_cell.angle_beta   90.00
_cell.angle_gamma   90.00
#
_symmetry.space_group_name_H-M   'P 1'
#
loop_
_entity.id
_entity.type
_entity.pdbx_description
1 polymer ?
#
loop_
_entity_poly.entity_id
_entity_poly.type
_entity_poly.pdbx_seq_one_letter_code
_entity_poly.pdbx_strand_id
1 'polypeptide(L)'
;MTDRNFGLPQADPMTDVVLDGVDKVYPGGVVAVRNVRLKINDGELFVLLGPSGCGKSTILRMIAGLEDITGGDLWLNGTVANDLQPRDRNVAMVFQEGALYPHRTVKGNMMFPLEVSGDDRAEAHAKVHELARALGINSMIDRLPRTLSGGQRQRAAIGRALIREPSLFLMDEPLSSLDAGLRTELRVEIAALVRSTGTTTVYVTHDQVEAMTMADRMAVLRDGVLEDVGTPEQIYEDPATVFVAAFLSSPPINLLQATLWAVEGEGLLLDFGSQRLIIPWNDPRASSLISHHGQSISVGIRPDTLMPIAPGSPAPPGTVLSGQIRALEFHGHEWLAYAETGIPTVDATEVGRPAPAASYEPERPGVLDRVRTLLGRPSPQAEEPVEEHAGHHRRRADLIFRIAPGDRPNRGDHVALTIDFERVLFFGANGKRVTPVHRTPHANAKPKPREAHSHEAPRHP
;
A
#
# COMPACT_ATOMS: atom_id res chain seq x y z
N MET A 1 21.78 19.52 -2.98
CA MET A 1 21.05 18.51 -3.75
C MET A 1 20.90 19.06 -5.16
N THR A 2 21.67 18.57 -6.11
CA THR A 2 21.63 19.02 -7.51
C THR A 2 20.47 18.34 -8.20
N ASP A 3 19.46 19.12 -8.58
CA ASP A 3 18.39 18.68 -9.49
C ASP A 3 19.04 18.11 -10.77
N ARG A 4 19.02 16.80 -10.89
CA ARG A 4 19.35 16.13 -12.16
C ARG A 4 18.15 16.27 -13.08
N ASN A 5 18.11 17.36 -13.84
CA ASN A 5 17.18 17.51 -14.94
C ASN A 5 17.60 16.50 -16.03
N PHE A 6 16.84 15.42 -16.19
CA PHE A 6 17.15 14.33 -17.12
C PHE A 6 16.91 14.67 -18.59
N GLY A 7 16.41 15.88 -18.91
CA GLY A 7 16.18 16.32 -20.28
C GLY A 7 15.19 15.46 -21.10
N LEU A 8 14.36 14.67 -20.42
CA LEU A 8 13.36 13.83 -21.07
C LEU A 8 12.18 14.68 -21.55
N PRO A 9 11.57 14.35 -22.69
CA PRO A 9 10.36 15.04 -23.18
C PRO A 9 9.24 14.91 -22.14
N GLN A 10 8.52 16.01 -21.92
CA GLN A 10 7.36 16.01 -21.04
C GLN A 10 6.20 15.26 -21.71
N ALA A 11 5.52 14.41 -20.94
CA ALA A 11 4.37 13.66 -21.41
C ALA A 11 3.22 14.60 -21.86
N ASP A 12 2.50 14.18 -22.88
CA ASP A 12 1.30 14.84 -23.40
C ASP A 12 0.15 14.84 -22.37
N PRO A 13 -0.85 15.75 -22.44
CA PRO A 13 -1.55 16.24 -21.27
C PRO A 13 -2.41 15.23 -20.51
N MET A 14 -2.26 15.31 -19.18
CA MET A 14 -3.22 15.03 -18.10
C MET A 14 -3.97 13.69 -18.18
N THR A 15 -3.45 12.67 -17.47
CA THR A 15 -4.18 11.41 -17.30
C THR A 15 -4.58 11.22 -15.84
N ASP A 16 -5.82 11.57 -15.50
CA ASP A 16 -6.44 11.13 -14.26
C ASP A 16 -7.04 9.72 -14.43
N VAL A 17 -6.96 8.92 -13.36
CA VAL A 17 -7.57 7.59 -13.29
C VAL A 17 -8.61 7.60 -12.19
N VAL A 18 -9.86 7.25 -12.55
CA VAL A 18 -10.94 7.15 -11.56
C VAL A 18 -11.57 5.74 -11.63
N LEU A 19 -11.56 5.06 -10.49
CA LEU A 19 -12.33 3.85 -10.26
C LEU A 19 -13.58 4.24 -9.49
N ASP A 20 -14.78 4.03 -10.07
CA ASP A 20 -16.07 4.33 -9.42
C ASP A 20 -16.83 3.04 -9.15
N GLY A 21 -16.69 2.53 -7.93
CA GLY A 21 -17.38 1.33 -7.49
C GLY A 21 -16.94 0.06 -8.24
N VAL A 22 -15.64 -0.03 -8.58
CA VAL A 22 -15.13 -1.13 -9.40
C VAL A 22 -15.12 -2.44 -8.65
N ASP A 23 -15.67 -3.48 -9.29
CA ASP A 23 -15.69 -4.86 -8.82
C ASP A 23 -14.95 -5.79 -9.78
N LYS A 24 -14.32 -6.84 -9.21
CA LYS A 24 -13.82 -7.97 -9.97
C LYS A 24 -14.19 -9.28 -9.30
N VAL A 25 -15.00 -10.06 -10.03
CA VAL A 25 -15.37 -11.42 -9.65
C VAL A 25 -14.86 -12.38 -10.74
N TYR A 26 -14.00 -13.32 -10.35
CA TYR A 26 -13.49 -14.35 -11.26
C TYR A 26 -14.50 -15.49 -11.44
N PRO A 27 -14.40 -16.27 -12.55
CA PRO A 27 -15.16 -17.50 -12.69
C PRO A 27 -14.97 -18.41 -11.48
N GLY A 28 -16.08 -18.92 -10.92
CA GLY A 28 -16.08 -19.67 -9.66
C GLY A 28 -16.44 -18.83 -8.43
N GLY A 29 -16.80 -17.55 -8.61
CA GLY A 29 -17.34 -16.69 -7.54
C GLY A 29 -16.27 -16.05 -6.65
N VAL A 30 -14.99 -16.16 -7.00
CA VAL A 30 -13.90 -15.52 -6.22
C VAL A 30 -13.91 -14.03 -6.44
N VAL A 31 -14.23 -13.26 -5.39
CA VAL A 31 -14.22 -11.79 -5.40
C VAL A 31 -12.82 -11.30 -5.11
N ALA A 32 -12.14 -10.76 -6.12
CA ALA A 32 -10.79 -10.23 -6.01
C ALA A 32 -10.76 -8.73 -5.69
N VAL A 33 -11.77 -7.97 -6.13
CA VAL A 33 -11.90 -6.54 -5.89
C VAL A 33 -13.37 -6.24 -5.62
N ARG A 34 -13.66 -5.40 -4.61
CA ARG A 34 -15.02 -5.11 -4.19
C ARG A 34 -15.24 -3.62 -4.00
N ASN A 35 -16.14 -3.04 -4.80
CA ASN A 35 -16.61 -1.65 -4.71
C ASN A 35 -15.50 -0.63 -4.47
N VAL A 36 -14.40 -0.77 -5.20
CA VAL A 36 -13.24 0.13 -5.05
C VAL A 36 -13.56 1.48 -5.68
N ARG A 37 -13.46 2.54 -4.87
CA ARG A 37 -13.62 3.95 -5.27
C ARG A 37 -12.31 4.67 -5.01
N LEU A 38 -11.65 5.08 -6.08
CA LEU A 38 -10.31 5.67 -6.02
C LEU A 38 -10.13 6.68 -7.12
N LYS A 39 -9.54 7.83 -6.79
CA LYS A 39 -9.06 8.79 -7.77
C LYS A 39 -7.55 8.96 -7.65
N ILE A 40 -6.86 8.80 -8.78
CA ILE A 40 -5.43 9.06 -8.95
C ILE A 40 -5.34 10.33 -9.81
N ASN A 41 -4.58 11.33 -9.35
CA ASN A 41 -4.47 12.59 -10.06
C ASN A 41 -3.38 12.52 -11.12
N ASP A 42 -3.46 13.42 -12.09
CA ASP A 42 -2.45 13.56 -13.12
C ASP A 42 -1.05 13.86 -12.54
N GLY A 43 -0.01 13.23 -13.13
CA GLY A 43 1.38 13.38 -12.72
C GLY A 43 1.72 12.77 -11.35
N GLU A 44 0.76 12.14 -10.67
CA GLU A 44 0.92 11.56 -9.33
C GLU A 44 1.63 10.19 -9.39
N LEU A 45 2.60 9.98 -8.51
CA LEU A 45 3.11 8.63 -8.20
C LEU A 45 2.24 8.02 -7.10
N PHE A 46 1.26 7.24 -7.53
CA PHE A 46 0.29 6.60 -6.65
C PHE A 46 0.67 5.14 -6.35
N VAL A 47 0.70 4.77 -5.07
CA VAL A 47 1.07 3.41 -4.65
C VAL A 47 -0.14 2.62 -4.16
N LEU A 48 -0.35 1.42 -4.70
CA LEU A 48 -1.28 0.42 -4.18
C LEU A 48 -0.51 -0.53 -3.26
N LEU A 49 -0.82 -0.50 -1.98
CA LEU A 49 -0.14 -1.26 -0.93
C LEU A 49 -1.11 -2.26 -0.28
N GLY A 50 -0.61 -3.38 0.20
CA GLY A 50 -1.41 -4.37 0.93
C GLY A 50 -0.78 -5.77 0.91
N PRO A 51 -1.33 -6.73 1.66
CA PRO A 51 -0.86 -8.12 1.68
C PRO A 51 -0.90 -8.80 0.31
N SER A 52 -0.18 -9.91 0.16
CA SER A 52 -0.27 -10.74 -1.04
C SER A 52 -1.70 -11.25 -1.24
N GLY A 53 -2.19 -11.25 -2.48
CA GLY A 53 -3.54 -11.72 -2.80
C GLY A 53 -4.69 -10.75 -2.51
N CYS A 54 -4.46 -9.53 -1.98
CA CYS A 54 -5.54 -8.59 -1.65
C CYS A 54 -6.14 -7.82 -2.85
N GLY A 55 -5.74 -8.12 -4.10
CA GLY A 55 -6.35 -7.54 -5.31
C GLY A 55 -5.56 -6.44 -6.01
N LYS A 56 -4.36 -6.04 -5.53
CA LYS A 56 -3.53 -4.95 -6.13
C LYS A 56 -3.23 -5.15 -7.60
N SER A 57 -2.61 -6.29 -7.95
CA SER A 57 -2.28 -6.61 -9.35
C SER A 57 -3.52 -6.78 -10.22
N THR A 58 -4.65 -7.21 -9.63
CA THR A 58 -5.94 -7.26 -10.35
C THR A 58 -6.40 -5.85 -10.71
N ILE A 59 -6.37 -4.89 -9.79
CA ILE A 59 -6.69 -3.49 -10.07
C ILE A 59 -5.76 -2.93 -11.15
N LEU A 60 -4.46 -3.17 -11.04
CA LEU A 60 -3.47 -2.71 -12.02
C LEU A 60 -3.76 -3.27 -13.42
N ARG A 61 -4.08 -4.57 -13.52
CA ARG A 61 -4.43 -5.23 -14.79
C ARG A 61 -5.75 -4.73 -15.37
N MET A 62 -6.74 -4.43 -14.52
CA MET A 62 -7.99 -3.79 -14.97
C MET A 62 -7.72 -2.39 -15.54
N ILE A 63 -6.87 -1.58 -14.92
CA ILE A 63 -6.44 -0.28 -15.47
C ILE A 63 -5.73 -0.47 -16.81
N ALA A 64 -4.86 -1.48 -16.93
CA ALA A 64 -4.15 -1.79 -18.19
C ALA A 64 -5.07 -2.34 -19.30
N GLY A 65 -6.29 -2.78 -18.98
CA GLY A 65 -7.19 -3.48 -19.91
C GLY A 65 -6.79 -4.94 -20.19
N LEU A 66 -5.97 -5.51 -19.31
CA LEU A 66 -5.56 -6.92 -19.36
C LEU A 66 -6.50 -7.82 -18.57
N GLU A 67 -7.42 -7.24 -17.83
CA GLU A 67 -8.42 -7.92 -17.03
C GLU A 67 -9.73 -7.14 -17.11
N ASP A 68 -10.85 -7.84 -17.32
CA ASP A 68 -12.17 -7.23 -17.45
C ASP A 68 -12.71 -6.79 -16.08
N ILE A 69 -13.39 -5.67 -16.05
CA ILE A 69 -14.15 -5.18 -14.90
C ILE A 69 -15.51 -5.87 -14.90
N THR A 70 -15.95 -6.40 -13.74
CA THR A 70 -17.24 -7.10 -13.62
C THR A 70 -18.36 -6.22 -13.08
N GLY A 71 -18.03 -5.07 -12.51
CA GLY A 71 -18.98 -4.07 -12.02
C GLY A 71 -18.31 -2.73 -11.81
N GLY A 72 -19.09 -1.64 -11.87
CA GLY A 72 -18.56 -0.28 -11.77
C GLY A 72 -17.85 0.21 -13.04
N ASP A 73 -17.26 1.41 -12.96
CA ASP A 73 -16.67 2.10 -14.09
C ASP A 73 -15.22 2.52 -13.83
N LEU A 74 -14.36 2.29 -14.83
CA LEU A 74 -13.02 2.84 -14.91
C LEU A 74 -13.04 4.04 -15.88
N TRP A 75 -12.54 5.17 -15.41
CA TRP A 75 -12.40 6.38 -16.22
C TRP A 75 -10.93 6.70 -16.41
N LEU A 76 -10.54 6.93 -17.65
CA LEU A 76 -9.22 7.46 -18.03
C LEU A 76 -9.45 8.79 -18.78
N ASN A 77 -8.87 9.86 -18.29
CA ASN A 77 -9.05 11.21 -18.89
C ASN A 77 -10.53 11.62 -19.06
N GLY A 78 -11.39 11.32 -18.08
CA GLY A 78 -12.81 11.61 -18.15
C GLY A 78 -13.61 10.79 -19.17
N THR A 79 -13.02 9.73 -19.73
CA THR A 79 -13.67 8.77 -20.65
C THR A 79 -13.77 7.41 -20.00
N VAL A 80 -14.92 6.73 -20.11
CA VAL A 80 -15.11 5.36 -19.65
C VAL A 80 -14.21 4.44 -20.47
N ALA A 81 -13.37 3.65 -19.78
CA ALA A 81 -12.35 2.79 -20.38
C ALA A 81 -12.64 1.30 -20.24
N ASN A 82 -13.80 0.89 -19.72
CA ASN A 82 -14.12 -0.52 -19.49
C ASN A 82 -13.91 -1.37 -20.74
N ASP A 83 -14.42 -0.93 -21.89
CA ASP A 83 -14.38 -1.65 -23.16
C ASP A 83 -13.17 -1.30 -24.04
N LEU A 84 -12.31 -0.36 -23.61
CA LEU A 84 -11.13 0.01 -24.38
C LEU A 84 -10.07 -1.10 -24.33
N GLN A 85 -9.57 -1.48 -25.52
CA GLN A 85 -8.46 -2.43 -25.60
C GLN A 85 -7.18 -1.84 -25.02
N PRO A 86 -6.24 -2.65 -24.48
CA PRO A 86 -4.99 -2.17 -23.90
C PRO A 86 -4.20 -1.20 -24.80
N ARG A 87 -4.17 -1.46 -26.11
CA ARG A 87 -3.50 -0.63 -27.10
C ARG A 87 -4.08 0.79 -27.24
N ASP A 88 -5.37 0.93 -26.92
CA ASP A 88 -6.11 2.19 -27.10
C ASP A 88 -6.10 3.05 -25.81
N ARG A 89 -5.53 2.53 -24.70
CA ARG A 89 -5.43 3.22 -23.40
C ARG A 89 -4.19 4.09 -23.22
N ASN A 90 -3.23 4.03 -24.15
CA ASN A 90 -1.91 4.68 -24.05
C ASN A 90 -1.18 4.43 -22.72
N VAL A 91 -1.21 3.19 -22.27
CA VAL A 91 -0.55 2.73 -21.03
C VAL A 91 0.71 1.94 -21.33
N ALA A 92 1.69 2.04 -20.43
CA ALA A 92 2.83 1.12 -20.42
C ALA A 92 2.88 0.38 -19.09
N MET A 93 3.23 -0.91 -19.14
CA MET A 93 3.27 -1.75 -17.95
C MET A 93 4.62 -2.46 -17.79
N VAL A 94 5.15 -2.42 -16.58
CA VAL A 94 6.29 -3.23 -16.13
C VAL A 94 5.76 -4.34 -15.23
N PHE A 95 5.99 -5.59 -15.65
CA PHE A 95 5.58 -6.77 -14.90
C PHE A 95 6.65 -7.16 -13.87
N GLN A 96 6.26 -7.91 -12.86
CA GLN A 96 7.09 -8.35 -11.73
C GLN A 96 8.41 -9.01 -12.19
N GLU A 97 8.39 -9.84 -13.22
CA GLU A 97 9.59 -10.49 -13.76
C GLU A 97 10.33 -9.66 -14.84
N GLY A 98 9.91 -8.40 -15.09
CA GLY A 98 10.48 -7.53 -16.12
C GLY A 98 10.14 -7.92 -17.56
N ALA A 99 9.77 -9.17 -17.82
CA ALA A 99 9.28 -9.72 -19.10
C ALA A 99 10.05 -9.27 -20.37
N LEU A 100 11.40 -9.12 -20.30
CA LEU A 100 12.21 -8.78 -21.47
C LEU A 100 12.21 -9.93 -22.49
N TYR A 101 12.26 -9.59 -23.79
CA TYR A 101 12.44 -10.57 -24.87
C TYR A 101 13.84 -11.19 -24.77
N PRO A 102 13.98 -12.49 -24.45
CA PRO A 102 15.27 -13.09 -24.11
C PRO A 102 16.22 -13.21 -25.30
N HIS A 103 15.68 -13.18 -26.51
CA HIS A 103 16.43 -13.27 -27.79
C HIS A 103 16.85 -11.88 -28.35
N ARG A 104 16.39 -10.77 -27.73
CA ARG A 104 16.75 -9.42 -28.12
C ARG A 104 17.73 -8.81 -27.10
N THR A 105 18.68 -8.02 -27.56
CA THR A 105 19.55 -7.21 -26.68
C THR A 105 18.74 -6.18 -25.90
N VAL A 106 19.34 -5.49 -24.93
CA VAL A 106 18.72 -4.35 -24.24
C VAL A 106 18.22 -3.33 -25.27
N LYS A 107 19.08 -2.95 -26.24
CA LYS A 107 18.70 -2.07 -27.33
C LYS A 107 17.52 -2.60 -28.12
N GLY A 108 17.54 -3.87 -28.50
CA GLY A 108 16.45 -4.49 -29.24
C GLY A 108 15.13 -4.57 -28.46
N ASN A 109 15.20 -4.70 -27.13
CA ASN A 109 14.02 -4.64 -26.26
C ASN A 109 13.44 -3.21 -26.23
N MET A 110 14.28 -2.19 -26.08
CA MET A 110 13.84 -0.78 -26.05
C MET A 110 13.40 -0.28 -27.44
N MET A 111 14.02 -0.76 -28.53
CA MET A 111 13.64 -0.41 -29.90
C MET A 111 12.29 -0.98 -30.32
N PHE A 112 11.92 -2.16 -29.80
CA PHE A 112 10.74 -2.91 -30.27
C PHE A 112 9.43 -2.11 -30.24
N PRO A 113 9.08 -1.37 -29.17
CA PRO A 113 7.87 -0.56 -29.16
C PRO A 113 7.84 0.51 -30.26
N LEU A 114 8.99 1.14 -30.57
CA LEU A 114 9.14 2.16 -31.60
C LEU A 114 9.08 1.55 -33.01
N GLU A 115 9.64 0.32 -33.20
CA GLU A 115 9.51 -0.44 -34.43
C GLU A 115 8.04 -0.74 -34.77
N VAL A 116 7.23 -1.08 -33.73
CA VAL A 116 5.81 -1.38 -33.88
C VAL A 116 4.99 -0.11 -34.17
N SER A 117 5.38 1.04 -33.62
CA SER A 117 4.73 2.34 -33.86
C SER A 117 5.07 2.89 -35.26
N GLY A 118 6.13 2.39 -35.91
CA GLY A 118 6.57 2.86 -37.23
C GLY A 118 7.40 4.15 -37.17
N ASP A 119 8.02 4.43 -36.00
CA ASP A 119 8.87 5.62 -35.81
C ASP A 119 10.11 5.59 -36.72
N ASP A 120 10.62 6.77 -37.06
CA ASP A 120 11.85 6.86 -37.80
C ASP A 120 13.00 6.16 -37.06
N ARG A 121 13.77 5.35 -37.84
CA ARG A 121 14.79 4.49 -37.22
C ARG A 121 15.94 5.29 -36.61
N ALA A 122 16.30 6.44 -37.17
CA ALA A 122 17.40 7.25 -36.64
C ALA A 122 16.98 7.96 -35.36
N GLU A 123 15.77 8.49 -35.32
CA GLU A 123 15.18 9.10 -34.13
C GLU A 123 15.00 8.09 -33.02
N ALA A 124 14.46 6.90 -33.33
CA ALA A 124 14.29 5.80 -32.37
C ALA A 124 15.64 5.38 -31.75
N HIS A 125 16.71 5.30 -32.56
CA HIS A 125 18.05 5.02 -32.02
C HIS A 125 18.54 6.11 -31.07
N ALA A 126 18.31 7.39 -31.37
CA ALA A 126 18.71 8.51 -30.53
C ALA A 126 17.95 8.44 -29.17
N LYS A 127 16.62 8.29 -29.20
CA LYS A 127 15.77 8.12 -28.00
C LYS A 127 16.22 6.95 -27.11
N VAL A 128 16.50 5.79 -27.70
CA VAL A 128 16.98 4.61 -26.96
C VAL A 128 18.31 4.88 -26.26
N HIS A 129 19.27 5.52 -26.92
CA HIS A 129 20.55 5.84 -26.31
C HIS A 129 20.43 6.90 -25.21
N GLU A 130 19.55 7.87 -25.37
CA GLU A 130 19.29 8.90 -24.38
C GLU A 130 18.68 8.28 -23.11
N LEU A 131 17.60 7.52 -23.26
CA LEU A 131 16.95 6.85 -22.13
C LEU A 131 17.84 5.80 -21.47
N ALA A 132 18.65 5.06 -22.26
CA ALA A 132 19.62 4.10 -21.70
C ALA A 132 20.72 4.80 -20.87
N ARG A 133 21.12 6.02 -21.24
CA ARG A 133 22.04 6.85 -20.43
C ARG A 133 21.38 7.33 -19.14
N ALA A 134 20.14 7.82 -19.21
CA ALA A 134 19.36 8.25 -18.06
C ALA A 134 19.17 7.11 -17.03
N LEU A 135 18.96 5.88 -17.53
CA LEU A 135 18.82 4.67 -16.71
C LEU A 135 20.15 4.02 -16.27
N GLY A 136 21.31 4.57 -16.67
CA GLY A 136 22.63 4.03 -16.34
C GLY A 136 22.95 2.67 -16.97
N ILE A 137 22.25 2.27 -18.05
CA ILE A 137 22.43 0.97 -18.72
C ILE A 137 23.05 1.09 -20.14
N ASN A 138 23.53 2.27 -20.53
CA ASN A 138 24.08 2.48 -21.88
C ASN A 138 25.27 1.57 -22.19
N SER A 139 26.13 1.24 -21.19
CA SER A 139 27.25 0.32 -21.35
C SER A 139 26.85 -1.14 -21.59
N MET A 140 25.57 -1.47 -21.38
CA MET A 140 25.03 -2.83 -21.49
C MET A 140 24.03 -2.96 -22.64
N ILE A 141 23.91 -1.92 -23.45
CA ILE A 141 22.84 -1.77 -24.46
C ILE A 141 22.83 -2.90 -25.50
N ASP A 142 24.00 -3.47 -25.79
CA ASP A 142 24.16 -4.58 -26.74
C ASP A 142 24.15 -5.97 -26.09
N ARG A 143 23.94 -6.04 -24.74
CA ARG A 143 23.88 -7.31 -24.02
C ARG A 143 22.50 -7.95 -24.09
N LEU A 144 22.47 -9.28 -24.00
CA LEU A 144 21.23 -10.06 -23.86
C LEU A 144 20.75 -10.06 -22.40
N PRO A 145 19.42 -10.13 -22.14
CA PRO A 145 18.86 -10.14 -20.78
C PRO A 145 19.47 -11.16 -19.82
N ARG A 146 19.84 -12.35 -20.31
CA ARG A 146 20.46 -13.42 -19.52
C ARG A 146 21.83 -13.09 -18.93
N THR A 147 22.50 -12.06 -19.47
CA THR A 147 23.83 -11.63 -19.02
C THR A 147 23.79 -10.41 -18.09
N LEU A 148 22.59 -9.94 -17.74
CA LEU A 148 22.36 -8.79 -16.90
C LEU A 148 22.11 -9.21 -15.45
N SER A 149 22.48 -8.35 -14.49
CA SER A 149 22.01 -8.48 -13.10
C SER A 149 20.49 -8.24 -13.00
N GLY A 150 19.88 -8.57 -11.85
CA GLY A 150 18.46 -8.30 -11.59
C GLY A 150 18.09 -6.84 -11.83
N GLY A 151 18.83 -5.92 -11.21
CA GLY A 151 18.58 -4.48 -11.35
C GLY A 151 18.81 -3.97 -12.77
N GLN A 152 19.81 -4.48 -13.49
CA GLN A 152 20.03 -4.12 -14.88
C GLN A 152 18.88 -4.59 -15.77
N ARG A 153 18.35 -5.78 -15.55
CA ARG A 153 17.14 -6.26 -16.23
C ARG A 153 15.94 -5.36 -15.95
N GLN A 154 15.78 -4.96 -14.68
CA GLN A 154 14.68 -4.10 -14.26
C GLN A 154 14.76 -2.73 -14.92
N ARG A 155 15.93 -2.08 -14.93
CA ARG A 155 16.16 -0.80 -15.64
C ARG A 155 15.87 -0.93 -17.13
N ALA A 156 16.25 -2.04 -17.76
CA ALA A 156 15.95 -2.29 -19.18
C ALA A 156 14.44 -2.47 -19.44
N ALA A 157 13.70 -3.12 -18.51
CA ALA A 157 12.26 -3.28 -18.60
C ALA A 157 11.53 -1.93 -18.45
N ILE A 158 11.97 -1.09 -17.49
CA ILE A 158 11.48 0.27 -17.31
C ILE A 158 11.76 1.11 -18.58
N GLY A 159 12.97 1.03 -19.13
CA GLY A 159 13.32 1.73 -20.36
C GLY A 159 12.44 1.33 -21.55
N ARG A 160 12.17 0.04 -21.72
CA ARG A 160 11.25 -0.46 -22.75
C ARG A 160 9.83 0.08 -22.60
N ALA A 161 9.38 0.23 -21.35
CA ALA A 161 8.03 0.74 -21.06
C ALA A 161 7.93 2.24 -21.29
N LEU A 162 8.93 3.02 -20.86
CA LEU A 162 8.92 4.48 -20.94
C LEU A 162 9.23 5.03 -22.34
N ILE A 163 9.90 4.25 -23.21
CA ILE A 163 10.36 4.74 -24.52
C ILE A 163 9.24 5.25 -25.43
N ARG A 164 8.00 4.80 -25.19
CA ARG A 164 6.80 5.24 -25.94
C ARG A 164 6.15 6.50 -25.36
N GLU A 165 6.72 7.08 -24.30
CA GLU A 165 6.15 8.24 -23.63
C GLU A 165 4.66 8.02 -23.24
N PRO A 166 4.35 6.96 -22.45
CA PRO A 166 2.98 6.64 -22.12
C PRO A 166 2.36 7.73 -21.26
N SER A 167 1.05 7.95 -21.41
CA SER A 167 0.30 8.86 -20.53
C SER A 167 0.06 8.28 -19.13
N LEU A 168 0.10 6.94 -19.00
CA LEU A 168 -0.05 6.23 -17.73
C LEU A 168 0.99 5.10 -17.62
N PHE A 169 1.76 5.11 -16.54
CA PHE A 169 2.79 4.13 -16.27
C PHE A 169 2.38 3.20 -15.13
N LEU A 170 2.37 1.90 -15.37
CA LEU A 170 1.92 0.87 -14.43
C LEU A 170 3.08 -0.05 -14.06
N MET A 171 3.30 -0.27 -12.76
CA MET A 171 4.37 -1.14 -12.25
C MET A 171 3.82 -2.17 -11.27
N ASP A 172 3.93 -3.46 -11.60
CA ASP A 172 3.47 -4.58 -10.77
C ASP A 172 4.66 -5.18 -10.00
N GLU A 173 4.84 -4.83 -8.75
CA GLU A 173 5.90 -5.28 -7.83
C GLU A 173 7.33 -5.30 -8.46
N PRO A 174 7.79 -4.20 -9.06
CA PRO A 174 8.98 -4.23 -9.90
C PRO A 174 10.28 -4.52 -9.15
N LEU A 175 10.32 -4.36 -7.82
CA LEU A 175 11.53 -4.55 -7.02
C LEU A 175 11.52 -5.81 -6.16
N SER A 176 10.43 -6.59 -6.17
CA SER A 176 10.23 -7.75 -5.28
C SER A 176 11.28 -8.85 -5.44
N SER A 177 11.82 -9.05 -6.66
CA SER A 177 12.80 -10.08 -6.98
C SER A 177 14.26 -9.69 -6.71
N LEU A 178 14.53 -8.49 -6.14
CA LEU A 178 15.86 -7.94 -5.95
C LEU A 178 16.33 -8.08 -4.49
N ASP A 179 17.65 -8.14 -4.31
CA ASP A 179 18.25 -8.05 -2.97
C ASP A 179 18.04 -6.68 -2.31
N ALA A 180 18.14 -6.62 -0.98
CA ALA A 180 17.79 -5.44 -0.20
C ALA A 180 18.63 -4.20 -0.53
N GLY A 181 19.93 -4.36 -0.82
CA GLY A 181 20.81 -3.24 -1.15
C GLY A 181 20.43 -2.59 -2.48
N LEU A 182 20.31 -3.43 -3.52
CA LEU A 182 19.92 -2.99 -4.86
C LEU A 182 18.49 -2.43 -4.90
N ARG A 183 17.58 -3.01 -4.11
CA ARG A 183 16.20 -2.50 -3.96
C ARG A 183 16.19 -1.07 -3.42
N THR A 184 17.02 -0.77 -2.41
CA THR A 184 17.12 0.58 -1.83
C THR A 184 17.63 1.60 -2.83
N GLU A 185 18.64 1.25 -3.65
CA GLU A 185 19.18 2.11 -4.71
C GLU A 185 18.13 2.39 -5.79
N LEU A 186 17.54 1.32 -6.35
CA LEU A 186 16.58 1.42 -7.45
C LEU A 186 15.29 2.15 -7.05
N ARG A 187 14.85 2.01 -5.82
CA ARG A 187 13.68 2.75 -5.30
C ARG A 187 13.84 4.25 -5.46
N VAL A 188 15.00 4.79 -5.05
CA VAL A 188 15.29 6.23 -5.16
C VAL A 188 15.36 6.67 -6.63
N GLU A 189 16.00 5.86 -7.46
CA GLU A 189 16.15 6.17 -8.88
C GLU A 189 14.82 6.14 -9.64
N ILE A 190 13.98 5.13 -9.41
CA ILE A 190 12.66 5.02 -10.04
C ILE A 190 11.78 6.20 -9.62
N ALA A 191 11.75 6.55 -8.33
CA ALA A 191 10.98 7.71 -7.87
C ALA A 191 11.45 9.01 -8.52
N ALA A 192 12.77 9.23 -8.65
CA ALA A 192 13.33 10.39 -9.31
C ALA A 192 13.01 10.41 -10.82
N LEU A 193 13.11 9.26 -11.48
CA LEU A 193 12.80 9.12 -12.90
C LEU A 193 11.32 9.44 -13.18
N VAL A 194 10.39 8.83 -12.45
CA VAL A 194 8.95 9.05 -12.61
C VAL A 194 8.60 10.52 -12.39
N ARG A 195 9.13 11.15 -11.33
CA ARG A 195 8.90 12.59 -11.08
C ARG A 195 9.47 13.47 -12.19
N SER A 196 10.61 13.09 -12.79
CA SER A 196 11.20 13.89 -13.88
C SER A 196 10.43 13.82 -15.20
N THR A 197 9.68 12.72 -15.44
CA THR A 197 8.82 12.58 -16.62
C THR A 197 7.45 13.24 -16.43
N GLY A 198 7.01 13.46 -15.19
CA GLY A 198 5.66 13.95 -14.88
C GLY A 198 4.55 12.98 -15.29
N THR A 199 4.87 11.73 -15.61
CA THR A 199 3.90 10.72 -16.04
C THR A 199 3.11 10.20 -14.85
N THR A 200 1.77 10.19 -14.95
CA THR A 200 0.91 9.53 -13.95
C THR A 200 1.34 8.08 -13.79
N THR A 201 1.64 7.67 -12.55
CA THR A 201 2.20 6.35 -12.30
C THR A 201 1.43 5.61 -11.21
N VAL A 202 1.05 4.36 -11.49
CA VAL A 202 0.48 3.45 -10.49
C VAL A 202 1.48 2.35 -10.19
N TYR A 203 1.94 2.32 -8.96
CA TYR A 203 2.96 1.39 -8.46
C TYR A 203 2.34 0.42 -7.46
N VAL A 204 2.45 -0.88 -7.71
CA VAL A 204 1.99 -1.94 -6.80
C VAL A 204 3.16 -2.46 -6.00
N THR A 205 3.00 -2.60 -4.69
CA THR A 205 3.97 -3.25 -3.82
C THR A 205 3.30 -3.86 -2.59
N HIS A 206 3.99 -4.77 -1.94
CA HIS A 206 3.69 -5.24 -0.58
C HIS A 206 4.70 -4.70 0.44
N ASP A 207 5.74 -3.98 -0.01
CA ASP A 207 6.78 -3.39 0.85
C ASP A 207 6.34 -2.01 1.35
N GLN A 208 6.19 -1.90 2.68
CA GLN A 208 5.78 -0.66 3.35
C GLN A 208 6.80 0.46 3.14
N VAL A 209 8.11 0.11 3.11
CA VAL A 209 9.18 1.11 2.97
C VAL A 209 9.15 1.71 1.56
N GLU A 210 8.85 0.91 0.53
CA GLU A 210 8.66 1.42 -0.83
C GLU A 210 7.50 2.42 -0.85
N ALA A 211 6.32 2.02 -0.34
CA ALA A 211 5.14 2.87 -0.31
C ALA A 211 5.38 4.19 0.46
N MET A 212 5.94 4.09 1.66
CA MET A 212 6.19 5.26 2.52
C MET A 212 7.22 6.25 1.96
N THR A 213 8.16 5.79 1.11
CA THR A 213 9.27 6.63 0.63
C THR A 213 9.10 7.14 -0.79
N MET A 214 8.30 6.46 -1.60
CA MET A 214 8.13 6.81 -3.03
C MET A 214 6.83 7.56 -3.30
N ALA A 215 5.74 7.18 -2.64
CA ALA A 215 4.40 7.63 -2.99
C ALA A 215 4.17 9.11 -2.70
N ASP A 216 3.50 9.80 -3.64
CA ASP A 216 2.88 11.09 -3.36
C ASP A 216 1.56 10.87 -2.59
N ARG A 217 0.79 9.87 -3.00
CA ARG A 217 -0.34 9.29 -2.26
C ARG A 217 -0.34 7.79 -2.42
N MET A 218 -0.93 7.10 -1.46
CA MET A 218 -1.07 5.65 -1.49
C MET A 218 -2.45 5.19 -1.04
N ALA A 219 -2.81 3.98 -1.42
CA ALA A 219 -3.98 3.26 -0.95
C ALA A 219 -3.59 1.95 -0.30
N VAL A 220 -4.19 1.63 0.83
CA VAL A 220 -4.01 0.33 1.51
C VAL A 220 -5.21 -0.54 1.21
N LEU A 221 -4.95 -1.72 0.64
CA LEU A 221 -5.97 -2.72 0.30
C LEU A 221 -5.90 -3.92 1.25
N ARG A 222 -7.09 -4.47 1.56
CA ARG A 222 -7.25 -5.72 2.30
C ARG A 222 -8.43 -6.51 1.76
N ASP A 223 -8.22 -7.77 1.40
CA ASP A 223 -9.28 -8.69 0.94
C ASP A 223 -10.19 -8.08 -0.16
N GLY A 224 -9.59 -7.39 -1.12
CA GLY A 224 -10.27 -6.73 -2.24
C GLY A 224 -10.94 -5.40 -1.91
N VAL A 225 -10.83 -4.91 -0.68
CA VAL A 225 -11.47 -3.66 -0.23
C VAL A 225 -10.41 -2.59 0.03
N LEU A 226 -10.76 -1.35 -0.25
CA LEU A 226 -9.95 -0.19 0.07
C LEU A 226 -10.15 0.18 1.55
N GLU A 227 -9.07 0.04 2.35
CA GLU A 227 -9.07 0.34 3.79
C GLU A 227 -8.75 1.80 4.07
N ASP A 228 -7.82 2.38 3.32
CA ASP A 228 -7.37 3.76 3.53
C ASP A 228 -6.74 4.37 2.28
N VAL A 229 -6.81 5.71 2.13
CA VAL A 229 -6.19 6.49 1.05
C VAL A 229 -5.72 7.84 1.58
N GLY A 230 -4.48 8.22 1.28
CA GLY A 230 -3.91 9.51 1.68
C GLY A 230 -2.44 9.63 1.31
N THR A 231 -1.77 10.69 1.80
CA THR A 231 -0.31 10.72 1.75
C THR A 231 0.27 9.71 2.73
N PRO A 232 1.52 9.26 2.54
CA PRO A 232 2.17 8.35 3.48
C PRO A 232 2.09 8.82 4.94
N GLU A 233 2.37 10.10 5.18
CA GLU A 233 2.31 10.69 6.51
C GLU A 233 0.89 10.64 7.09
N GLN A 234 -0.13 11.03 6.30
CA GLN A 234 -1.52 11.00 6.74
C GLN A 234 -1.98 9.62 7.16
N ILE A 235 -1.67 8.60 6.35
CA ILE A 235 -2.07 7.22 6.64
C ILE A 235 -1.32 6.66 7.85
N TYR A 236 -0.04 7.02 7.99
CA TYR A 236 0.77 6.59 9.13
C TYR A 236 0.32 7.24 10.43
N GLU A 237 0.19 8.58 10.46
CA GLU A 237 -0.15 9.33 11.68
C GLU A 237 -1.60 9.08 12.13
N ASP A 238 -2.53 9.00 11.17
CA ASP A 238 -3.96 8.91 11.44
C ASP A 238 -4.63 7.81 10.59
N PRO A 239 -4.30 6.52 10.83
CA PRO A 239 -4.83 5.40 10.07
C PRO A 239 -6.34 5.25 10.26
N ALA A 240 -7.07 4.96 9.19
CA ALA A 240 -8.52 4.82 9.22
C ALA A 240 -8.98 3.56 9.97
N THR A 241 -8.15 2.50 10.04
CA THR A 241 -8.51 1.22 10.65
C THR A 241 -7.36 0.63 11.48
N VAL A 242 -7.71 -0.27 12.42
CA VAL A 242 -6.75 -1.10 13.17
C VAL A 242 -5.80 -1.83 12.22
N PHE A 243 -6.34 -2.37 11.12
CA PHE A 243 -5.54 -3.08 10.14
C PHE A 243 -4.45 -2.18 9.54
N VAL A 244 -4.80 -0.98 9.10
CA VAL A 244 -3.83 -0.03 8.51
C VAL A 244 -2.77 0.36 9.53
N ALA A 245 -3.18 0.65 10.78
CA ALA A 245 -2.25 0.96 11.87
C ALA A 245 -1.24 -0.16 12.12
N ALA A 246 -1.70 -1.41 12.15
CA ALA A 246 -0.85 -2.57 12.35
C ALA A 246 0.03 -2.87 11.13
N PHE A 247 -0.55 -2.78 9.94
CA PHE A 247 0.13 -3.12 8.69
C PHE A 247 1.29 -2.16 8.39
N LEU A 248 1.17 -0.86 8.73
CA LEU A 248 2.22 0.14 8.46
C LEU A 248 3.24 0.30 9.59
N SER A 249 3.09 -0.39 10.70
CA SER A 249 3.97 -0.21 11.86
C SER A 249 5.16 -1.16 11.85
N SER A 250 6.36 -0.60 11.88
CA SER A 250 7.61 -1.34 12.07
C SER A 250 8.51 -0.57 13.06
N PRO A 251 8.72 -1.07 14.29
CA PRO A 251 8.16 -2.31 14.90
C PRO A 251 6.63 -2.30 15.03
N PRO A 252 5.99 -3.48 15.22
CA PRO A 252 4.55 -3.59 15.33
C PRO A 252 3.95 -2.68 16.40
N ILE A 253 2.82 -2.04 16.11
CA ILE A 253 2.04 -1.26 17.08
C ILE A 253 1.47 -2.18 18.16
N ASN A 254 1.47 -1.73 19.40
CA ASN A 254 0.76 -2.40 20.48
C ASN A 254 -0.73 -2.14 20.35
N LEU A 255 -1.52 -3.18 20.13
CA LEU A 255 -2.97 -3.12 20.06
C LEU A 255 -3.55 -3.77 21.31
N LEU A 256 -4.04 -2.93 22.23
CA LEU A 256 -4.54 -3.34 23.52
C LEU A 256 -6.07 -3.22 23.57
N GLN A 257 -6.74 -4.18 24.19
CA GLN A 257 -8.17 -4.12 24.39
C GLN A 257 -8.50 -3.43 25.69
N ALA A 258 -9.35 -2.40 25.66
CA ALA A 258 -9.83 -1.69 26.84
C ALA A 258 -11.35 -1.52 26.83
N THR A 259 -11.96 -1.42 28.02
CA THR A 259 -13.33 -0.91 28.16
C THR A 259 -13.26 0.57 28.54
N LEU A 260 -14.02 1.41 27.85
CA LEU A 260 -14.03 2.85 28.09
C LEU A 260 -15.15 3.23 29.07
N TRP A 261 -14.80 3.93 30.14
CA TRP A 261 -15.74 4.44 31.11
C TRP A 261 -15.62 5.96 31.27
N ALA A 262 -16.74 6.67 31.24
CA ALA A 262 -16.78 8.08 31.60
C ALA A 262 -16.97 8.18 33.12
N VAL A 263 -16.02 8.82 33.81
CA VAL A 263 -16.02 8.96 35.30
C VAL A 263 -16.09 10.45 35.63
N GLU A 264 -17.12 10.84 36.31
CA GLU A 264 -17.34 12.24 36.73
C GLU A 264 -16.19 12.75 37.62
N GLY A 265 -15.66 13.90 37.28
CA GLY A 265 -14.54 14.53 37.99
C GLY A 265 -13.15 13.98 37.67
N GLU A 266 -13.01 12.82 37.01
CA GLU A 266 -11.71 12.22 36.71
C GLU A 266 -11.37 12.28 35.21
N GLY A 267 -12.30 11.94 34.32
CA GLY A 267 -12.07 11.85 32.89
C GLY A 267 -12.64 10.59 32.24
N LEU A 268 -12.02 10.16 31.16
CA LEU A 268 -12.32 8.89 30.51
C LEU A 268 -11.33 7.83 30.96
N LEU A 269 -11.83 6.81 31.65
CA LEU A 269 -11.06 5.68 32.15
C LEU A 269 -10.98 4.60 31.06
N LEU A 270 -9.77 4.23 30.68
CA LEU A 270 -9.45 3.05 29.88
C LEU A 270 -9.16 1.89 30.85
N ASP A 271 -10.08 0.96 30.97
CA ASP A 271 -9.93 -0.21 31.82
C ASP A 271 -9.44 -1.41 31.00
N PHE A 272 -8.21 -1.82 31.22
CA PHE A 272 -7.57 -2.98 30.60
C PHE A 272 -7.72 -4.26 31.44
N GLY A 273 -8.51 -4.21 32.50
CA GLY A 273 -8.66 -5.29 33.47
C GLY A 273 -7.59 -5.27 34.55
N SER A 274 -6.34 -5.53 34.22
CA SER A 274 -5.21 -5.51 35.16
C SER A 274 -4.67 -4.10 35.46
N GLN A 275 -4.83 -3.18 34.54
CA GLN A 275 -4.29 -1.83 34.59
C GLN A 275 -5.30 -0.80 34.05
N ARG A 276 -5.08 0.47 34.36
CA ARG A 276 -5.99 1.56 34.00
C ARG A 276 -5.21 2.78 33.54
N LEU A 277 -5.75 3.47 32.54
CA LEU A 277 -5.27 4.76 32.09
C LEU A 277 -6.41 5.78 32.13
N ILE A 278 -6.09 7.04 32.34
CA ILE A 278 -7.07 8.13 32.42
C ILE A 278 -6.79 9.15 31.35
N ILE A 279 -7.77 9.44 30.50
CA ILE A 279 -7.76 10.52 29.55
C ILE A 279 -8.52 11.68 30.20
N PRO A 280 -7.87 12.83 30.44
CA PRO A 280 -8.55 13.95 31.11
C PRO A 280 -9.65 14.55 30.22
N TRP A 281 -10.66 15.17 30.84
CA TRP A 281 -11.80 15.76 30.12
C TRP A 281 -11.42 16.87 29.14
N ASN A 282 -10.29 17.53 29.34
CA ASN A 282 -9.77 18.56 28.43
C ASN A 282 -9.01 18.01 27.21
N ASP A 283 -8.88 16.68 27.08
CA ASP A 283 -8.37 16.06 25.87
C ASP A 283 -9.33 16.32 24.70
N PRO A 284 -8.85 16.84 23.56
CA PRO A 284 -9.73 17.15 22.42
C PRO A 284 -10.53 15.94 21.90
N ARG A 285 -10.02 14.72 22.14
CA ARG A 285 -10.67 13.47 21.69
C ARG A 285 -11.79 13.00 22.64
N ALA A 286 -11.87 13.55 23.86
CA ALA A 286 -12.84 13.13 24.88
C ALA A 286 -14.29 13.20 24.36
N SER A 287 -14.63 14.23 23.59
CA SER A 287 -15.96 14.39 23.00
C SER A 287 -16.35 13.27 22.02
N SER A 288 -15.40 12.74 21.27
CA SER A 288 -15.64 11.61 20.36
C SER A 288 -15.64 10.27 21.09
N LEU A 289 -14.75 10.11 22.05
CA LEU A 289 -14.58 8.89 22.83
C LEU A 289 -15.77 8.61 23.75
N ILE A 290 -16.40 9.63 24.33
CA ILE A 290 -17.53 9.46 25.27
C ILE A 290 -18.71 8.69 24.67
N SER A 291 -18.90 8.74 23.36
CA SER A 291 -19.93 7.96 22.65
C SER A 291 -19.73 6.44 22.75
N HIS A 292 -18.52 6.00 23.16
CA HIS A 292 -18.16 4.60 23.38
C HIS A 292 -18.15 4.19 24.86
N HIS A 293 -18.79 4.98 25.73
CA HIS A 293 -18.93 4.65 27.15
C HIS A 293 -19.51 3.24 27.34
N GLY A 294 -18.89 2.42 28.18
CA GLY A 294 -19.26 1.03 28.45
C GLY A 294 -18.94 0.06 27.30
N GLN A 295 -18.30 0.51 26.23
CA GLN A 295 -17.96 -0.34 25.10
C GLN A 295 -16.48 -0.76 25.13
N SER A 296 -16.20 -1.92 24.50
CA SER A 296 -14.83 -2.35 24.23
C SER A 296 -14.28 -1.57 23.03
N ILE A 297 -13.08 -1.03 23.19
CA ILE A 297 -12.32 -0.32 22.15
C ILE A 297 -10.91 -0.91 22.02
N SER A 298 -10.30 -0.74 20.87
CA SER A 298 -8.89 -1.06 20.64
C SER A 298 -8.05 0.20 20.82
N VAL A 299 -7.01 0.11 21.64
CA VAL A 299 -6.06 1.19 21.92
C VAL A 299 -4.74 0.86 21.24
N GLY A 300 -4.35 1.67 20.26
CA GLY A 300 -3.10 1.52 19.52
C GLY A 300 -2.02 2.41 20.10
N ILE A 301 -0.91 1.81 20.53
CA ILE A 301 0.23 2.51 21.12
C ILE A 301 1.49 2.12 20.35
N ARG A 302 2.12 3.06 19.66
CA ARG A 302 3.37 2.77 18.95
C ARG A 302 4.52 2.57 19.93
N PRO A 303 5.51 1.70 19.64
CA PRO A 303 6.65 1.44 20.51
C PRO A 303 7.49 2.68 20.85
N ASP A 304 7.50 3.68 19.98
CA ASP A 304 8.23 4.95 20.16
C ASP A 304 7.48 5.99 21.03
N THR A 305 6.22 5.73 21.38
CA THR A 305 5.44 6.58 22.29
C THR A 305 5.50 6.10 23.73
N LEU A 306 6.17 4.99 23.98
CA LEU A 306 6.36 4.40 25.29
C LEU A 306 7.76 4.70 25.80
N MET A 307 7.87 5.38 26.94
CA MET A 307 9.16 5.75 27.54
C MET A 307 9.33 5.12 28.92
N PRO A 308 10.42 4.38 29.16
CA PRO A 308 10.72 3.85 30.48
C PRO A 308 10.89 4.97 31.51
N ILE A 309 10.29 4.78 32.70
CA ILE A 309 10.42 5.69 33.83
C ILE A 309 11.60 5.21 34.68
N ALA A 310 12.52 6.11 35.00
CA ALA A 310 13.62 5.79 35.90
C ALA A 310 13.07 5.43 37.30
N PRO A 311 13.66 4.44 37.99
CA PRO A 311 13.24 4.06 39.33
C PRO A 311 13.20 5.25 40.29
N GLY A 312 12.06 5.45 40.95
CA GLY A 312 11.85 6.55 41.89
C GLY A 312 11.46 7.90 41.30
N SER A 313 11.35 8.00 39.97
CA SER A 313 10.85 9.22 39.32
C SER A 313 9.32 9.30 39.44
N PRO A 314 8.76 10.52 39.71
CA PRO A 314 7.32 10.72 39.76
C PRO A 314 6.72 10.53 38.35
N ALA A 315 5.64 9.80 38.25
CA ALA A 315 4.86 9.67 37.04
C ALA A 315 3.48 10.30 37.22
N PRO A 316 2.90 10.94 36.20
CA PRO A 316 1.54 11.44 36.30
C PRO A 316 0.55 10.30 36.57
N PRO A 317 -0.39 10.48 37.51
CA PRO A 317 -1.40 9.45 37.79
C PRO A 317 -2.21 9.09 36.53
N GLY A 318 -2.46 7.80 36.32
CA GLY A 318 -3.27 7.34 35.18
C GLY A 318 -2.60 7.38 33.81
N THR A 319 -1.27 7.57 33.74
CA THR A 319 -0.51 7.62 32.46
C THR A 319 0.54 6.53 32.34
N VAL A 320 0.55 5.56 33.24
CA VAL A 320 1.61 4.54 33.37
C VAL A 320 1.07 3.15 33.11
N LEU A 321 1.79 2.43 32.25
CA LEU A 321 1.66 0.97 32.14
C LEU A 321 2.87 0.29 32.77
N SER A 322 2.65 -0.85 33.42
CA SER A 322 3.71 -1.63 34.07
C SER A 322 3.75 -3.04 33.52
N GLY A 323 4.93 -3.60 33.42
CA GLY A 323 5.13 -4.95 32.92
C GLY A 323 6.44 -5.56 33.33
N GLN A 324 6.62 -6.84 33.02
CA GLN A 324 7.88 -7.57 33.23
C GLN A 324 8.53 -7.88 31.88
N ILE A 325 9.80 -7.51 31.71
CA ILE A 325 10.55 -7.75 30.47
C ILE A 325 10.74 -9.24 30.24
N ARG A 326 10.28 -9.75 29.10
CA ARG A 326 10.37 -11.15 28.69
C ARG A 326 11.48 -11.41 27.65
N ALA A 327 11.67 -10.45 26.74
CA ALA A 327 12.69 -10.56 25.70
C ALA A 327 13.26 -9.19 25.34
N LEU A 328 14.45 -9.20 24.74
CA LEU A 328 15.16 -8.03 24.24
C LEU A 328 15.76 -8.40 22.88
N GLU A 329 15.59 -7.53 21.89
CA GLU A 329 16.20 -7.66 20.56
C GLU A 329 17.05 -6.43 20.27
N PHE A 330 18.31 -6.62 19.86
CA PHE A 330 19.20 -5.51 19.52
C PHE A 330 19.16 -5.21 18.03
N HIS A 331 18.77 -4.00 17.68
CA HIS A 331 18.64 -3.51 16.29
C HIS A 331 19.81 -2.61 15.87
N GLY A 332 20.98 -2.71 16.53
CA GLY A 332 22.19 -1.93 16.22
C GLY A 332 22.20 -0.55 16.86
N HIS A 333 21.16 0.23 16.73
CA HIS A 333 21.02 1.60 17.26
C HIS A 333 20.03 1.70 18.43
N GLU A 334 19.26 0.65 18.71
CA GLU A 334 18.28 0.60 19.79
C GLU A 334 18.03 -0.84 20.24
N TRP A 335 17.40 -1.01 21.42
CA TRP A 335 16.82 -2.26 21.87
C TRP A 335 15.30 -2.21 21.72
N LEU A 336 14.71 -3.27 21.19
CA LEU A 336 13.29 -3.55 21.34
C LEU A 336 13.08 -4.43 22.56
N ALA A 337 12.30 -3.96 23.51
CA ALA A 337 11.92 -4.70 24.69
C ALA A 337 10.48 -5.20 24.55
N TYR A 338 10.28 -6.45 24.93
CA TYR A 338 9.01 -7.15 24.94
C TYR A 338 8.63 -7.41 26.38
N ALA A 339 7.55 -6.75 26.86
CA ALA A 339 7.05 -6.89 28.23
C ALA A 339 5.74 -7.64 28.27
N GLU A 340 5.52 -8.36 29.37
CA GLU A 340 4.24 -8.96 29.73
C GLU A 340 3.58 -8.05 30.75
N THR A 341 2.41 -7.49 30.41
CA THR A 341 1.64 -6.59 31.25
C THR A 341 0.34 -7.23 31.77
N GLY A 342 -0.05 -8.36 31.19
CA GLY A 342 -1.31 -9.03 31.45
C GLY A 342 -2.52 -8.32 30.85
N ILE A 343 -2.30 -7.40 29.90
CA ILE A 343 -3.35 -6.69 29.18
C ILE A 343 -3.79 -7.53 27.97
N PRO A 344 -5.09 -7.70 27.71
CA PRO A 344 -5.57 -8.36 26.51
C PRO A 344 -5.17 -7.61 25.25
N THR A 345 -4.67 -8.32 24.24
CA THR A 345 -4.30 -7.78 22.93
C THR A 345 -5.38 -8.01 21.90
N VAL A 346 -5.36 -7.18 20.87
CA VAL A 346 -6.29 -7.23 19.72
C VAL A 346 -5.56 -7.78 18.50
N ASP A 347 -6.15 -8.75 17.82
CA ASP A 347 -5.65 -9.24 16.54
C ASP A 347 -6.15 -8.35 15.40
N ALA A 348 -5.25 -7.55 14.82
CA ALA A 348 -5.57 -6.66 13.71
C ALA A 348 -6.03 -7.40 12.44
N THR A 349 -5.72 -8.69 12.30
CA THR A 349 -6.12 -9.48 11.13
C THR A 349 -7.57 -9.92 11.20
N GLU A 350 -8.16 -9.92 12.39
CA GLU A 350 -9.55 -10.34 12.63
C GLU A 350 -10.49 -9.15 12.76
N VAL A 351 -10.05 -8.09 13.46
CA VAL A 351 -10.88 -6.91 13.73
C VAL A 351 -11.19 -6.15 12.46
N GLY A 352 -12.47 -5.84 12.24
CA GLY A 352 -12.92 -5.08 11.07
C GLY A 352 -12.71 -5.79 9.74
N ARG A 353 -12.41 -7.07 9.72
CA ARG A 353 -12.24 -7.84 8.48
C ARG A 353 -13.50 -7.73 7.63
N PRO A 354 -13.37 -7.37 6.34
CA PRO A 354 -14.50 -7.34 5.43
C PRO A 354 -15.18 -8.70 5.44
N ALA A 355 -16.53 -8.72 5.54
CA ALA A 355 -17.26 -9.97 5.48
C ALA A 355 -16.87 -10.74 4.23
N PRO A 356 -16.60 -12.06 4.32
CA PRO A 356 -16.35 -12.87 3.13
C PRO A 356 -17.49 -12.61 2.14
N ALA A 357 -17.16 -12.44 0.86
CA ALA A 357 -18.17 -12.29 -0.16
C ALA A 357 -19.11 -13.49 -0.03
N ALA A 358 -20.40 -13.25 0.20
CA ALA A 358 -21.38 -14.29 0.02
C ALA A 358 -21.09 -14.90 -1.34
N SER A 359 -20.86 -16.21 -1.40
CA SER A 359 -20.57 -16.91 -2.65
C SER A 359 -21.61 -16.46 -3.66
N TYR A 360 -21.18 -15.76 -4.72
CA TYR A 360 -22.02 -15.42 -5.82
C TYR A 360 -22.44 -16.78 -6.44
N GLU A 361 -23.65 -17.21 -6.17
CA GLU A 361 -24.22 -18.33 -6.87
C GLU A 361 -24.50 -17.85 -8.30
N PRO A 362 -23.75 -18.33 -9.32
CA PRO A 362 -24.05 -17.97 -10.68
C PRO A 362 -25.43 -18.52 -11.01
N GLU A 363 -26.33 -17.67 -11.47
CA GLU A 363 -27.60 -18.08 -12.02
C GLU A 363 -27.32 -19.08 -13.14
N ARG A 364 -27.52 -20.41 -12.82
CA ARG A 364 -27.45 -21.60 -13.67
C ARG A 364 -26.08 -21.90 -14.28
N PRO A 365 -25.50 -23.06 -13.95
CA PRO A 365 -24.26 -23.52 -14.59
C PRO A 365 -24.50 -23.71 -16.08
N GLY A 366 -23.67 -23.09 -16.90
CA GLY A 366 -23.67 -23.22 -18.33
C GLY A 366 -23.46 -24.69 -18.77
N VAL A 367 -23.96 -25.05 -19.94
CA VAL A 367 -23.88 -26.43 -20.50
C VAL A 367 -22.43 -26.98 -20.49
N LEU A 368 -21.40 -26.12 -20.57
CA LEU A 368 -19.98 -26.50 -20.52
C LEU A 368 -19.51 -27.00 -19.14
N ASP A 369 -20.06 -26.49 -18.04
CA ASP A 369 -19.71 -26.98 -16.70
C ASP A 369 -20.27 -28.36 -16.39
N ARG A 370 -21.44 -28.70 -16.96
CA ARG A 370 -22.01 -30.05 -16.85
C ARG A 370 -21.17 -31.11 -17.57
N VAL A 371 -20.51 -30.72 -18.67
CA VAL A 371 -19.62 -31.62 -19.41
C VAL A 371 -18.29 -31.84 -18.67
N ARG A 372 -17.78 -30.81 -17.97
CA ARG A 372 -16.54 -30.91 -17.19
C ARG A 372 -16.68 -31.82 -15.96
N THR A 373 -17.83 -31.77 -15.29
CA THR A 373 -18.13 -32.63 -14.13
C THR A 373 -18.29 -34.12 -14.55
N LEU A 374 -18.77 -34.37 -15.76
CA LEU A 374 -18.89 -35.71 -16.29
C LEU A 374 -17.56 -36.35 -16.72
N LEU A 375 -16.51 -35.54 -16.97
CA LEU A 375 -15.21 -36.02 -17.44
C LEU A 375 -14.16 -36.23 -16.31
N GLY A 376 -14.54 -36.12 -15.05
CA GLY A 376 -13.74 -36.58 -13.89
C GLY A 376 -12.34 -35.93 -13.74
N ARG A 377 -12.14 -34.67 -14.20
CA ARG A 377 -10.87 -33.98 -13.97
C ARG A 377 -10.90 -33.26 -12.63
N PRO A 378 -9.97 -33.56 -11.70
CA PRO A 378 -9.89 -32.85 -10.41
C PRO A 378 -9.53 -31.39 -10.65
N SER A 379 -10.20 -30.52 -9.91
CA SER A 379 -9.83 -29.08 -9.80
C SER A 379 -8.42 -28.94 -9.23
N PRO A 380 -7.63 -27.97 -9.68
CA PRO A 380 -6.37 -27.67 -9.00
C PRO A 380 -6.67 -27.28 -7.55
N GLN A 381 -6.07 -28.01 -6.62
CA GLN A 381 -6.11 -27.68 -5.21
C GLN A 381 -5.42 -26.31 -5.02
N ALA A 382 -6.08 -25.40 -4.36
CA ALA A 382 -5.45 -24.19 -3.86
C ALA A 382 -4.34 -24.61 -2.90
N GLU A 383 -3.12 -24.19 -3.15
CA GLU A 383 -2.00 -24.34 -2.22
C GLU A 383 -2.37 -23.60 -0.93
N GLU A 384 -2.39 -24.33 0.18
CA GLU A 384 -2.50 -23.75 1.51
C GLU A 384 -1.32 -22.80 1.75
N PRO A 385 -1.55 -21.61 2.31
CA PRO A 385 -0.46 -20.70 2.64
C PRO A 385 0.44 -21.37 3.69
N VAL A 386 1.72 -21.48 3.37
CA VAL A 386 2.75 -21.90 4.31
C VAL A 386 2.77 -20.88 5.45
N GLU A 387 2.29 -21.29 6.63
CA GLU A 387 2.44 -20.52 7.86
C GLU A 387 3.94 -20.42 8.18
N GLU A 388 4.52 -19.24 7.99
CA GLU A 388 5.83 -18.91 8.56
C GLU A 388 5.74 -19.00 10.08
N HIS A 389 6.34 -20.03 10.64
CA HIS A 389 6.47 -20.24 12.08
C HIS A 389 7.45 -19.22 12.68
N ALA A 390 7.00 -17.98 12.85
CA ALA A 390 7.68 -17.02 13.71
C ALA A 390 7.52 -17.45 15.17
N GLY A 391 8.67 -17.73 15.81
CA GLY A 391 8.88 -18.44 17.04
C GLY A 391 7.90 -18.26 18.20
N HIS A 392 7.62 -19.36 18.85
CA HIS A 392 6.73 -19.54 20.00
C HIS A 392 7.01 -18.67 21.25
N HIS A 393 8.09 -17.88 21.26
CA HIS A 393 8.45 -16.99 22.38
C HIS A 393 7.73 -15.62 22.36
N ARG A 394 7.14 -15.19 21.21
CA ARG A 394 6.39 -13.92 21.09
C ARG A 394 4.99 -13.98 21.71
N ARG A 395 4.43 -15.15 22.03
CA ARG A 395 3.04 -15.33 22.45
C ARG A 395 2.72 -14.92 23.91
N ARG A 396 3.71 -14.46 24.70
CA ARG A 396 3.49 -14.03 26.10
C ARG A 396 3.73 -12.56 26.35
N ALA A 397 4.39 -11.84 25.47
CA ALA A 397 4.58 -10.40 25.59
C ALA A 397 3.45 -9.68 24.86
N ASP A 398 2.81 -8.78 25.55
CA ASP A 398 1.65 -7.99 25.07
C ASP A 398 2.03 -6.54 24.77
N LEU A 399 3.24 -6.10 25.15
CA LEU A 399 3.70 -4.73 24.96
C LEU A 399 5.14 -4.68 24.42
N ILE A 400 5.34 -3.88 23.37
CA ILE A 400 6.65 -3.64 22.73
C ILE A 400 7.01 -2.17 22.91
N PHE A 401 8.24 -1.86 23.30
CA PHE A 401 8.73 -0.50 23.41
C PHE A 401 10.23 -0.39 23.07
N ARG A 402 10.67 0.83 22.80
CA ARG A 402 12.07 1.12 22.44
C ARG A 402 12.88 1.55 23.64
N ILE A 403 14.15 1.14 23.67
CA ILE A 403 15.11 1.51 24.72
C ILE A 403 16.40 1.96 24.04
N ALA A 404 16.98 3.06 24.54
CA ALA A 404 18.26 3.56 24.07
C ALA A 404 19.39 2.53 24.33
N PRO A 405 20.44 2.47 23.50
CA PRO A 405 21.51 1.45 23.65
C PRO A 405 22.20 1.44 25.01
N GLY A 406 22.28 2.61 25.69
CA GLY A 406 22.93 2.76 27.00
C GLY A 406 22.11 2.27 28.19
N ASP A 407 20.80 2.10 28.04
CA ASP A 407 19.85 1.83 29.14
C ASP A 407 19.33 0.39 29.14
N ARG A 408 20.15 -0.56 28.70
CA ARG A 408 19.76 -1.96 28.60
C ARG A 408 19.29 -2.55 29.92
N PRO A 409 18.00 -2.90 30.08
CA PRO A 409 17.49 -3.64 31.22
C PRO A 409 17.81 -5.12 31.10
N ASN A 410 17.54 -5.88 32.16
CA ASN A 410 17.67 -7.32 32.15
C ASN A 410 16.31 -8.00 31.88
N ARG A 411 16.36 -9.21 31.34
CA ARG A 411 15.19 -10.06 31.29
C ARG A 411 14.70 -10.37 32.69
N GLY A 412 13.42 -10.18 32.94
CA GLY A 412 12.79 -10.35 34.26
C GLY A 412 12.64 -9.05 35.05
N ASP A 413 13.30 -7.96 34.65
CA ASP A 413 13.13 -6.67 35.29
C ASP A 413 11.68 -6.16 35.13
N HIS A 414 11.17 -5.51 36.20
CA HIS A 414 9.93 -4.77 36.15
C HIS A 414 10.19 -3.38 35.56
N VAL A 415 9.33 -2.97 34.65
CA VAL A 415 9.39 -1.67 34.00
C VAL A 415 8.07 -0.94 34.17
N ALA A 416 8.15 0.35 34.42
CA ALA A 416 7.04 1.29 34.33
C ALA A 416 7.26 2.17 33.09
N LEU A 417 6.22 2.34 32.29
CA LEU A 417 6.28 3.05 31.01
C LEU A 417 5.28 4.20 31.03
N THR A 418 5.74 5.42 30.81
CA THR A 418 4.84 6.54 30.51
C THR A 418 4.45 6.54 29.05
N ILE A 419 3.27 7.09 28.75
CA ILE A 419 2.67 7.09 27.42
C ILE A 419 2.52 8.54 26.96
N ASP A 420 2.95 8.81 25.73
CA ASP A 420 2.57 10.03 25.02
C ASP A 420 1.13 9.89 24.50
N PHE A 421 0.17 10.39 25.26
CA PHE A 421 -1.25 10.26 24.93
C PHE A 421 -1.64 10.96 23.62
N GLU A 422 -0.95 12.01 23.20
CA GLU A 422 -1.29 12.72 21.97
C GLU A 422 -1.20 11.80 20.75
N ARG A 423 -0.29 10.82 20.80
CA ARG A 423 -0.02 9.87 19.73
C ARG A 423 -0.73 8.52 19.88
N VAL A 424 -1.57 8.35 20.90
CA VAL A 424 -2.38 7.14 21.10
C VAL A 424 -3.55 7.13 20.11
N LEU A 425 -3.78 5.97 19.51
CA LEU A 425 -4.83 5.73 18.51
C LEU A 425 -6.00 4.96 19.16
N PHE A 426 -7.24 5.36 18.83
CA PHE A 426 -8.44 4.71 19.37
C PHE A 426 -9.30 4.18 18.22
N PHE A 427 -9.72 2.92 18.33
CA PHE A 427 -10.57 2.26 17.35
C PHE A 427 -11.76 1.60 18.04
N GLY A 428 -12.93 1.71 17.41
CA GLY A 428 -14.14 1.03 17.89
C GLY A 428 -14.07 -0.50 17.69
N ALA A 429 -15.07 -1.20 18.16
CA ALA A 429 -15.20 -2.65 18.01
C ALA A 429 -15.22 -3.12 16.54
N ASN A 430 -15.61 -2.25 15.62
CA ASN A 430 -15.58 -2.49 14.16
C ASN A 430 -14.20 -2.27 13.52
N GLY A 431 -13.18 -1.98 14.30
CA GLY A 431 -11.82 -1.70 13.85
C GLY A 431 -11.63 -0.33 13.20
N LYS A 432 -12.65 0.52 13.12
CA LYS A 432 -12.54 1.86 12.54
C LYS A 432 -12.10 2.88 13.58
N ARG A 433 -11.42 3.92 13.12
CA ARG A 433 -10.98 5.05 13.93
C ARG A 433 -12.17 5.71 14.64
N VAL A 434 -12.05 5.94 15.95
CA VAL A 434 -13.10 6.57 16.78
C VAL A 434 -13.06 8.08 16.68
N THR A 435 -11.84 8.65 16.69
CA THR A 435 -11.64 10.10 16.54
C THR A 435 -11.74 10.47 15.08
N PRO A 436 -12.42 11.59 14.73
CA PRO A 436 -12.54 12.00 13.34
C PRO A 436 -11.16 12.14 12.70
N VAL A 437 -10.97 11.43 11.61
CA VAL A 437 -9.83 11.63 10.75
C VAL A 437 -10.06 12.97 10.06
N HIS A 438 -9.25 13.99 10.35
CA HIS A 438 -9.28 15.28 9.65
C HIS A 438 -8.72 15.13 8.24
N ARG A 439 -9.31 14.24 7.44
CA ARG A 439 -9.02 14.11 6.02
C ARG A 439 -10.11 14.83 5.27
N THR A 440 -9.72 15.75 4.40
CA THR A 440 -10.64 16.27 3.41
C THR A 440 -11.28 15.07 2.71
N PRO A 441 -12.62 14.89 2.74
CA PRO A 441 -13.26 13.82 2.00
C PRO A 441 -12.75 13.91 0.57
N HIS A 442 -12.08 12.88 0.09
CA HIS A 442 -11.75 12.83 -1.32
C HIS A 442 -13.09 12.95 -2.04
N ALA A 443 -13.27 14.08 -2.70
CA ALA A 443 -14.49 14.38 -3.42
C ALA A 443 -14.76 13.21 -4.36
N ASN A 444 -15.75 12.38 -4.01
CA ASN A 444 -16.39 11.42 -4.90
C ASN A 444 -17.17 12.21 -5.98
N ALA A 445 -16.52 13.20 -6.58
CA ALA A 445 -17.06 13.94 -7.70
C ALA A 445 -16.91 13.06 -8.93
N LYS A 446 -18.01 12.52 -9.42
CA LYS A 446 -18.05 11.99 -10.79
C LYS A 446 -17.35 13.00 -11.69
N PRO A 447 -16.38 12.57 -12.53
CA PRO A 447 -15.78 13.47 -13.50
C PRO A 447 -16.89 14.07 -14.33
N LYS A 448 -16.92 15.40 -14.46
CA LYS A 448 -17.86 16.05 -15.39
C LYS A 448 -17.45 15.62 -16.79
N PRO A 449 -18.40 15.11 -17.63
CA PRO A 449 -18.11 14.84 -19.03
C PRO A 449 -17.53 16.12 -19.65
N ARG A 450 -16.40 16.04 -20.32
CA ARG A 450 -15.88 17.16 -21.11
C ARG A 450 -16.90 17.46 -22.19
N GLU A 451 -17.38 18.68 -22.26
CA GLU A 451 -18.12 19.17 -23.40
C GLU A 451 -17.24 18.98 -24.64
N ALA A 452 -17.77 18.21 -25.61
CA ALA A 452 -17.08 17.99 -26.88
C ALA A 452 -16.92 19.38 -27.54
N HIS A 453 -15.68 19.86 -27.61
CA HIS A 453 -15.39 21.01 -28.45
C HIS A 453 -15.68 20.60 -29.88
N SER A 454 -16.84 21.05 -30.39
CA SER A 454 -17.18 20.99 -31.81
C SER A 454 -16.11 21.78 -32.57
N HIS A 455 -15.25 21.08 -33.30
CA HIS A 455 -14.42 21.69 -34.31
C HIS A 455 -15.34 22.27 -35.40
N GLU A 456 -15.64 23.55 -35.29
CA GLU A 456 -16.13 24.30 -36.42
C GLU A 456 -15.05 24.36 -37.49
N ALA A 457 -15.30 23.70 -38.61
CA ALA A 457 -14.44 23.75 -39.78
C ALA A 457 -14.43 25.21 -40.32
N PRO A 458 -13.25 25.75 -40.68
CA PRO A 458 -13.23 27.10 -41.26
C PRO A 458 -13.91 27.08 -42.63
N ARG A 459 -14.98 27.88 -42.78
CA ARG A 459 -15.57 28.21 -44.08
C ARG A 459 -14.56 29.09 -44.80
N HIS A 460 -14.00 28.61 -45.88
CA HIS A 460 -13.33 29.46 -46.86
C HIS A 460 -14.33 30.26 -47.64
N PRO A 461 -14.01 31.55 -47.99
CA PRO A 461 -14.80 32.42 -48.84
C PRO A 461 -14.75 32.01 -50.33
#